data_cd4582ce50fb5f8b7dfc79af2c904cf0
#
_entry.id   cd4582ce50fb5f8b7dfc79af2c904cf0
#
_cell.length_a   1.000
_cell.length_b   1.000
_cell.length_c   1.000
_cell.angle_alpha   90.00
_cell.angle_beta   90.00
_cell.angle_gamma   90.00
#
_symmetry.space_group_name_H-M   'P 1'
#
loop_
_entity.id
_entity.type
_entity.pdbx_description
1 polymer ?
#
loop_
_entity_poly.entity_id
_entity_poly.type
_entity_poly.pdbx_seq_one_letter_code
_entity_poly.pdbx_strand_id
1 'polypeptide(L)' 'MMSKIGITAGQIWKYVDKNSEVTALKLKSVLGITNTVLYMGIGWLAREGKINIVEYAKGYKISLKK' A
#
# COMPACT_ATOMS: atom_id res chain seq x y z
N MET A 1 15.80 8.90 0.45
CA MET A 1 15.14 7.65 0.87
C MET A 1 13.79 7.91 1.53
N MET A 2 13.75 8.74 2.58
CA MET A 2 12.49 9.05 3.28
C MET A 2 11.46 9.74 2.39
N SER A 3 11.89 10.69 1.56
CA SER A 3 10.97 11.37 0.65
C SER A 3 10.37 10.40 -0.37
N LYS A 4 11.16 9.43 -0.84
CA LYS A 4 10.66 8.43 -1.79
C LYS A 4 9.61 7.53 -1.15
N ILE A 5 9.81 7.16 0.12
CA ILE A 5 8.83 6.35 0.86
C ILE A 5 7.52 7.13 1.02
N GLY A 6 7.61 8.41 1.36
CA GLY A 6 6.43 9.26 1.50
C GLY A 6 5.66 9.42 0.20
N ILE A 7 6.37 9.60 -0.92
CA ILE A 7 5.74 9.71 -2.23
C ILE A 7 5.04 8.39 -2.59
N THR A 8 5.72 7.26 -2.37
CA THR A 8 5.15 5.94 -2.65
C THR A 8 3.93 5.68 -1.77
N ALA A 9 4.01 6.01 -0.49
CA ALA A 9 2.87 5.86 0.42
C ALA A 9 1.67 6.67 -0.06
N GLY A 10 1.91 7.90 -0.52
CA GLY A 10 0.86 8.74 -1.08
C GLY A 10 0.21 8.14 -2.32
N GLN A 11 1.01 7.55 -3.19
CA GLN A 11 0.51 6.87 -4.39
C GLN A 11 -0.34 5.65 -4.03
N ILE A 12 0.12 4.86 -3.05
CA ILE A 12 -0.63 3.70 -2.56
C ILE A 12 -1.97 4.16 -1.98
N TRP A 13 -1.94 5.18 -1.14
CA TRP A 13 -3.15 5.70 -0.50
C TRP A 13 -4.18 6.16 -1.53
N LYS A 14 -3.74 6.92 -2.54
CA LYS A 14 -4.64 7.40 -3.58
C LYS A 14 -5.28 6.25 -4.36
N TYR A 15 -4.49 5.23 -4.66
CA TYR A 15 -4.99 4.09 -5.40
C TYR A 15 -6.01 3.31 -4.57
N VAL A 16 -5.72 3.08 -3.30
CA VAL A 16 -6.63 2.38 -2.40
C VAL A 16 -7.91 3.18 -2.19
N ASP A 17 -7.79 4.50 -2.03
CA ASP A 17 -8.94 5.38 -1.87
C ASP A 17 -9.89 5.26 -3.07
N LYS A 18 -9.33 5.24 -4.27
CA LYS A 18 -10.10 5.15 -5.50
C LYS A 18 -10.77 3.79 -5.68
N ASN A 19 -10.12 2.73 -5.24
CA ASN A 19 -10.56 1.35 -5.51
C ASN A 19 -11.15 0.64 -4.30
N SER A 20 -11.18 1.28 -3.15
CA SER A 20 -11.68 0.77 -1.86
C SER A 20 -10.82 -0.33 -1.26
N GLU A 21 -10.48 -1.36 -2.01
CA GLU A 21 -9.65 -2.47 -1.56
C GLU A 21 -8.82 -2.97 -2.72
N VAL A 22 -7.54 -3.24 -2.47
CA VAL A 22 -6.63 -3.76 -3.48
C VAL A 22 -5.70 -4.80 -2.87
N THR A 23 -5.15 -5.68 -3.70
CA THR A 23 -4.12 -6.61 -3.26
C THR A 23 -2.75 -5.94 -3.35
N ALA A 24 -1.81 -6.40 -2.51
CA ALA A 24 -0.44 -5.92 -2.59
C ALA A 24 0.17 -6.19 -3.96
N LEU A 25 -0.13 -7.35 -4.54
CA LEU A 25 0.36 -7.70 -5.87
C LEU A 25 -0.14 -6.72 -6.93
N LYS A 26 -1.39 -6.33 -6.85
CA LYS A 26 -1.97 -5.35 -7.78
C LYS A 26 -1.28 -3.99 -7.64
N LEU A 27 -1.05 -3.55 -6.42
CA LEU A 27 -0.34 -2.29 -6.18
C LEU A 27 1.06 -2.33 -6.78
N LYS A 28 1.78 -3.42 -6.57
CA LYS A 28 3.12 -3.57 -7.12
C LYS A 28 3.11 -3.44 -8.64
N SER A 29 2.16 -4.12 -9.28
CA SER A 29 2.04 -4.12 -10.74
C SER A 29 1.68 -2.74 -11.27
N VAL A 30 0.69 -2.10 -10.68
CA VAL A 30 0.20 -0.79 -11.14
C VAL A 30 1.23 0.30 -10.94
N LEU A 31 1.92 0.30 -9.80
CA LEU A 31 2.89 1.34 -9.48
C LEU A 31 4.28 1.05 -10.05
N GLY A 32 4.52 -0.18 -10.52
CA GLY A 32 5.81 -0.55 -11.09
C GLY A 32 6.96 -0.45 -10.10
N ILE A 33 6.73 -0.81 -8.85
CA ILE A 33 7.72 -0.70 -7.78
C ILE A 33 8.18 -2.08 -7.31
N THR A 34 9.32 -2.11 -6.61
CA THR A 34 9.83 -3.34 -6.02
C THR A 34 9.03 -3.74 -4.78
N ASN A 35 9.14 -5.01 -4.39
CA ASN A 35 8.52 -5.49 -3.15
C ASN A 35 8.99 -4.68 -1.95
N THR A 36 10.28 -4.38 -1.87
CA THR A 36 10.85 -3.62 -0.76
C THR A 36 10.18 -2.26 -0.64
N VAL A 37 10.12 -1.52 -1.73
CA VAL A 37 9.51 -0.18 -1.73
C VAL A 37 8.01 -0.27 -1.43
N LEU A 38 7.33 -1.26 -2.00
CA LEU A 38 5.91 -1.48 -1.76
C LEU A 38 5.62 -1.66 -0.26
N TYR A 39 6.34 -2.60 0.37
CA TYR A 39 6.08 -2.91 1.77
C TYR A 39 6.54 -1.81 2.72
N MET A 40 7.55 -1.03 2.35
CA MET A 40 7.93 0.15 3.12
C MET A 40 6.81 1.19 3.09
N GLY A 41 6.22 1.43 1.94
CA GLY A 41 5.09 2.36 1.82
C GLY A 41 3.85 1.88 2.56
N ILE A 42 3.54 0.58 2.46
CA ILE A 42 2.42 -0.02 3.18
C ILE A 42 2.64 0.09 4.70
N GLY A 43 3.85 -0.23 5.15
CA GLY A 43 4.20 -0.12 6.57
C GLY A 43 4.07 1.31 7.09
N TRP A 44 4.49 2.28 6.29
CA TRP A 44 4.35 3.69 6.62
C TRP A 44 2.88 4.06 6.84
N LEU A 45 2.01 3.69 5.89
CA LEU A 45 0.58 3.98 5.99
C LEU A 45 -0.09 3.24 7.15
N ALA A 46 0.33 2.00 7.39
CA ALA A 46 -0.19 1.22 8.51
C ALA A 46 0.16 1.88 9.85
N ARG A 47 1.41 2.38 9.96
CA ARG A 47 1.85 3.09 11.14
C ARG A 47 1.05 4.37 11.36
N GLU A 48 0.71 5.07 10.28
CA GLU A 48 -0.12 6.27 10.35
C GLU A 48 -1.59 5.98 10.62
N GLY A 49 -1.96 4.71 10.65
CA GLY A 49 -3.34 4.30 10.90
C GLY A 49 -4.29 4.62 9.76
N LYS A 50 -3.77 4.71 8.54
CA LYS A 50 -4.57 5.11 7.36
C LYS A 50 -5.10 3.94 6.56
N ILE A 51 -4.55 2.75 6.77
CA ILE A 51 -4.96 1.56 6.03
C ILE A 51 -5.10 0.36 6.95
N ASN A 52 -5.88 -0.61 6.50
CA ASN A 52 -5.96 -1.94 7.10
C ASN A 52 -5.27 -2.92 6.18
N ILE A 53 -4.57 -3.88 6.76
CA ILE A 53 -3.90 -4.94 6.02
C ILE A 53 -4.47 -6.26 6.48
N VAL A 54 -4.97 -7.06 5.53
CA VAL A 54 -5.52 -8.38 5.82
C VAL A 54 -4.73 -9.42 5.05
N GLU A 55 -4.21 -10.40 5.77
CA GLU A 55 -3.49 -11.51 5.15
C GLU A 55 -4.48 -12.55 4.63
N TYR A 56 -4.21 -13.07 3.45
CA TYR A 56 -4.99 -14.18 2.90
C TYR A 56 -4.06 -15.13 2.12
N ALA A 57 -4.60 -16.24 1.60
CA ALA A 57 -3.81 -17.31 1.02
C ALA A 57 -2.82 -16.85 -0.07
N LYS A 58 -3.16 -15.82 -0.83
CA LYS A 58 -2.33 -15.34 -1.95
C LYS A 58 -1.52 -14.09 -1.62
N GLY A 59 -1.54 -13.62 -0.37
CA GLY A 59 -0.78 -12.44 0.03
C GLY A 59 -1.56 -11.52 0.95
N TYR A 60 -1.59 -10.22 0.62
CA TYR A 60 -2.20 -9.21 1.48
C TYR A 60 -3.19 -8.37 0.70
N LYS A 61 -4.30 -8.03 1.35
CA LYS A 61 -5.25 -7.04 0.86
C LYS A 61 -5.12 -5.77 1.67
N ILE A 62 -5.15 -4.64 1.00
CA ILE A 62 -5.02 -3.33 1.62
C ILE A 62 -6.30 -2.55 1.37
N SER A 63 -6.86 -1.97 2.44
CA SER A 63 -8.04 -1.13 2.34
C SER A 63 -7.86 0.11 3.20
N LEU A 64 -8.65 1.14 2.95
CA LEU A 64 -8.61 2.33 3.78
C LEU A 64 -9.21 2.05 5.14
N LYS A 65 -8.58 2.59 6.16
CA LYS A 65 -9.11 2.58 7.51
C LYS A 65 -10.01 3.80 7.67
N LYS A 66 -11.24 3.56 7.97
CA LYS A 66 -12.22 4.63 8.21
C LYS A 66 -12.39 4.92 9.68
#